data_35077344991cf880c3b1ba33fbee104b
#
_entry.id   35077344991cf880c3b1ba33fbee104b
#
_cell.length_a   1.000
_cell.length_b   1.000
_cell.length_c   1.000
_cell.angle_alpha   90.00
_cell.angle_beta   90.00
_cell.angle_gamma   90.00
#
_symmetry.space_group_name_H-M   'P 1'
#
loop_
_entity.id
_entity.type
_entity.pdbx_description
1 polymer ?
#
loop_
_entity_poly.entity_id
_entity_poly.type
_entity_poly.pdbx_seq_one_letter_code
_entity_poly.pdbx_strand_id
1 'polypeptide(L)'
;KPDEIIVIDSESEDATVRMAEQAGFRTLKVKRSEFDHGGTRNYAVAMSKGDIVMFLSQDALPSDEHYVENMLAGFENEDVVMISARQLPRREAKPDEALVREFNYPAESFVRSKEDIPRLGIKAYFFSDVCSAYRRDFFEDIGGFESPLLTNEDMLMAARALGAGCKIGY
;
A
#
# COMPACT_ATOMS: atom_id res chain seq x y z
N LYS A 1 -4.23 16.49 -4.63
CA LYS A 1 -3.42 16.67 -3.40
C LYS A 1 -4.14 15.95 -2.26
N PRO A 2 -3.46 15.13 -1.44
CA PRO A 2 -4.09 14.49 -0.28
C PRO A 2 -4.50 15.54 0.77
N ASP A 3 -5.56 15.24 1.53
CA ASP A 3 -6.05 16.11 2.60
C ASP A 3 -5.15 16.05 3.83
N GLU A 4 -4.53 14.91 4.08
CA GLU A 4 -3.63 14.68 5.19
C GLU A 4 -2.41 13.87 4.74
N ILE A 5 -1.24 14.22 5.26
CA ILE A 5 -0.01 13.41 5.11
C ILE A 5 0.53 13.13 6.52
N ILE A 6 0.68 11.84 6.81
CA ILE A 6 1.25 11.36 8.08
C ILE A 6 2.56 10.62 7.77
N VAL A 7 3.63 11.02 8.42
CA VAL A 7 4.91 10.32 8.37
C VAL A 7 5.09 9.56 9.68
N ILE A 8 5.25 8.24 9.59
CA ILE A 8 5.58 7.42 10.75
C ILE A 8 7.06 7.12 10.72
N ASP A 9 7.73 7.51 11.79
CA ASP A 9 9.17 7.35 11.97
C ASP A 9 9.49 6.29 13.02
N SER A 10 10.35 5.35 12.67
CA SER A 10 10.83 4.30 13.56
C SER A 10 12.25 4.58 14.05
N GLU A 11 12.43 5.73 14.71
CA GLU A 11 13.69 6.20 15.28
C GLU A 11 14.80 6.38 14.22
N SER A 12 14.49 7.14 13.15
CA SER A 12 15.48 7.55 12.15
C SER A 12 16.54 8.47 12.76
N GLU A 13 17.79 8.24 12.39
CA GLU A 13 18.94 9.02 12.88
C GLU A 13 19.31 10.17 11.93
N ASP A 14 18.66 10.24 10.78
CA ASP A 14 18.89 11.23 9.72
C ASP A 14 17.93 12.44 9.82
N ALA A 15 17.82 13.21 8.73
CA ALA A 15 16.98 14.40 8.68
C ALA A 15 15.49 14.12 8.41
N THR A 16 15.04 12.86 8.33
CA THR A 16 13.69 12.47 7.91
C THR A 16 12.60 13.21 8.69
N VAL A 17 12.60 13.11 10.02
CA VAL A 17 11.58 13.75 10.87
C VAL A 17 11.58 15.27 10.68
N ARG A 18 12.77 15.88 10.71
CA ARG A 18 12.91 17.33 10.53
C ARG A 18 12.37 17.81 9.17
N MET A 19 12.65 17.06 8.11
CA MET A 19 12.16 17.40 6.76
C MET A 19 10.64 17.27 6.67
N ALA A 20 10.05 16.23 7.26
CA ALA A 20 8.61 16.05 7.31
C ALA A 20 7.91 17.20 8.06
N GLU A 21 8.43 17.59 9.22
CA GLU A 21 7.91 18.71 10.02
C GLU A 21 8.04 20.06 9.29
N GLN A 22 9.17 20.31 8.63
CA GLN A 22 9.36 21.49 7.80
C GLN A 22 8.42 21.56 6.59
N ALA A 23 8.04 20.41 6.05
CA ALA A 23 7.03 20.31 4.99
C ALA A 23 5.58 20.47 5.51
N GLY A 24 5.39 20.60 6.84
CA GLY A 24 4.08 20.72 7.47
C GLY A 24 3.34 19.39 7.59
N PHE A 25 4.03 18.25 7.49
CA PHE A 25 3.42 16.94 7.66
C PHE A 25 3.32 16.58 9.14
N ARG A 26 2.27 15.84 9.47
CA ARG A 26 2.11 15.27 10.80
C ARG A 26 3.08 14.11 10.98
N THR A 27 3.89 14.14 12.02
CA THR A 27 4.83 13.06 12.34
C THR A 27 4.33 12.22 13.52
N LEU A 28 4.44 10.91 13.40
CA LEU A 28 4.20 9.95 14.47
C LEU A 28 5.47 9.14 14.69
N LYS A 29 5.67 8.66 15.92
CA LYS A 29 6.85 7.86 16.28
C LYS A 29 6.44 6.48 16.76
N VAL A 30 7.20 5.49 16.32
CA VAL A 30 7.14 4.10 16.78
C VAL A 30 8.57 3.71 17.18
N LYS A 31 8.73 3.01 18.30
CA LYS A 31 10.06 2.50 18.65
C LYS A 31 10.50 1.45 17.65
N ARG A 32 11.77 1.44 17.29
CA ARG A 32 12.35 0.45 16.37
C ARG A 32 12.12 -0.98 16.86
N SER A 33 12.15 -1.20 18.17
CA SER A 33 11.88 -2.52 18.79
C SER A 33 10.41 -2.94 18.72
N GLU A 34 9.49 -2.03 18.47
CA GLU A 34 8.04 -2.26 18.37
C GLU A 34 7.54 -2.21 16.92
N PHE A 35 8.45 -1.91 15.97
CA PHE A 35 8.13 -1.82 14.57
C PHE A 35 7.77 -3.19 14.01
N ASP A 36 6.60 -3.24 13.39
CA ASP A 36 6.16 -4.31 12.52
C ASP A 36 5.32 -3.70 11.40
N HIS A 37 5.40 -4.27 10.21
CA HIS A 37 4.80 -3.66 9.03
C HIS A 37 3.29 -3.49 9.16
N GLY A 38 2.57 -4.52 9.58
CA GLY A 38 1.12 -4.49 9.74
C GLY A 38 0.68 -3.57 10.86
N GLY A 39 1.25 -3.74 12.06
CA GLY A 39 0.89 -2.95 13.24
C GLY A 39 1.19 -1.47 13.09
N THR A 40 2.32 -1.13 12.46
CA THR A 40 2.67 0.28 12.19
C THR A 40 1.67 0.92 11.22
N ARG A 41 1.24 0.19 10.18
CA ARG A 41 0.21 0.68 9.24
C ARG A 41 -1.17 0.76 9.92
N ASN A 42 -1.55 -0.21 10.75
CA ASN A 42 -2.79 -0.14 11.54
C ASN A 42 -2.80 1.12 12.41
N TYR A 43 -1.68 1.42 13.08
CA TYR A 43 -1.54 2.64 13.86
C TYR A 43 -1.69 3.90 13.00
N ALA A 44 -1.12 3.92 11.78
CA ALA A 44 -1.30 5.03 10.83
C ALA A 44 -2.76 5.26 10.48
N VAL A 45 -3.49 4.19 10.16
CA VAL A 45 -4.92 4.26 9.84
C VAL A 45 -5.72 4.80 11.02
N ALA A 46 -5.50 4.28 12.22
CA ALA A 46 -6.18 4.74 13.44
C ALA A 46 -5.94 6.23 13.74
N MET A 47 -4.80 6.77 13.32
CA MET A 47 -4.44 8.17 13.53
C MET A 47 -4.81 9.09 12.36
N SER A 48 -5.27 8.56 11.24
CA SER A 48 -5.69 9.30 10.04
C SER A 48 -7.21 9.50 9.99
N LYS A 49 -7.69 10.33 9.03
CA LYS A 49 -9.11 10.71 8.94
C LYS A 49 -9.72 10.51 7.54
N GLY A 50 -8.91 10.29 6.51
CA GLY A 50 -9.39 10.17 5.14
C GLY A 50 -10.24 8.92 4.91
N ASP A 51 -11.20 8.98 4.01
CA ASP A 51 -12.03 7.83 3.59
C ASP A 51 -11.23 6.82 2.76
N ILE A 52 -10.21 7.30 2.08
CA ILE A 52 -9.20 6.47 1.39
C ILE A 52 -7.87 6.67 2.11
N VAL A 53 -7.25 5.59 2.54
CA VAL A 53 -5.92 5.57 3.13
C VAL A 53 -4.91 5.08 2.10
N MET A 54 -3.84 5.85 1.89
CA MET A 54 -2.77 5.50 0.96
C MET A 54 -1.47 5.26 1.73
N PHE A 55 -0.79 4.17 1.40
CA PHE A 55 0.55 3.88 1.91
C PHE A 55 1.60 4.11 0.83
N LEU A 56 2.71 4.69 1.23
CA LEU A 56 3.89 4.89 0.40
C LEU A 56 5.12 4.57 1.24
N SER A 57 5.88 3.57 0.83
CA SER A 57 7.14 3.23 1.50
C SER A 57 8.20 4.28 1.25
N GLN A 58 9.11 4.46 2.20
CA GLN A 58 10.15 5.49 2.18
C GLN A 58 11.09 5.44 0.98
N ASP A 59 11.21 4.29 0.35
CA ASP A 59 12.07 4.02 -0.82
C ASP A 59 11.32 4.10 -2.16
N ALA A 60 10.01 4.34 -2.13
CA ALA A 60 9.19 4.54 -3.31
C ALA A 60 9.08 6.04 -3.65
N LEU A 61 9.10 6.33 -4.94
CA LEU A 61 8.88 7.67 -5.48
C LEU A 61 7.72 7.61 -6.47
N PRO A 62 6.71 8.50 -6.36
CA PRO A 62 5.71 8.66 -7.40
C PRO A 62 6.37 8.97 -8.74
N SER A 63 5.90 8.34 -9.82
CA SER A 63 6.47 8.54 -11.17
C SER A 63 6.15 9.92 -11.75
N ASP A 64 5.02 10.50 -11.31
CA ASP A 64 4.51 11.79 -11.77
C ASP A 64 3.56 12.44 -10.74
N GLU A 65 3.07 13.62 -11.06
CA GLU A 65 2.15 14.39 -10.22
C GLU A 65 0.71 13.85 -10.16
N HIS A 66 0.34 12.93 -11.05
CA HIS A 66 -0.99 12.33 -11.13
C HIS A 66 -1.14 11.08 -10.26
N TYR A 67 -0.10 10.70 -9.51
CA TYR A 67 -0.10 9.49 -8.69
C TYR A 67 -1.35 9.33 -7.80
N VAL A 68 -1.71 10.37 -7.04
CA VAL A 68 -2.88 10.33 -6.14
C VAL A 68 -4.17 10.20 -6.94
N GLU A 69 -4.31 10.98 -8.01
CA GLU A 69 -5.48 10.97 -8.89
C GLU A 69 -5.69 9.59 -9.54
N ASN A 70 -4.62 9.01 -10.08
CA ASN A 70 -4.66 7.70 -10.71
C ASN A 70 -5.02 6.59 -9.71
N MET A 71 -4.51 6.66 -8.49
CA MET A 71 -4.86 5.70 -7.43
C MET A 71 -6.35 5.81 -7.04
N LEU A 72 -6.87 7.04 -6.93
CA LEU A 72 -8.27 7.27 -6.58
C LEU A 72 -9.24 6.83 -7.69
N ALA A 73 -8.87 7.01 -8.96
CA ALA A 73 -9.69 6.56 -10.09
C ALA A 73 -9.99 5.05 -10.06
N GLY A 74 -9.09 4.25 -9.51
CA GLY A 74 -9.32 2.80 -9.36
C GLY A 74 -10.48 2.46 -8.41
N PHE A 75 -10.91 3.39 -7.55
CA PHE A 75 -12.07 3.24 -6.66
C PHE A 75 -13.40 3.71 -7.26
N GLU A 76 -13.44 4.15 -8.52
CA GLU A 76 -14.71 4.39 -9.24
C GLU A 76 -15.57 3.11 -9.31
N ASN A 77 -14.93 1.94 -9.32
CA ASN A 77 -15.62 0.68 -9.10
C ASN A 77 -15.79 0.48 -7.57
N GLU A 78 -17.03 0.58 -7.10
CA GLU A 78 -17.37 0.51 -5.67
C GLU A 78 -17.02 -0.84 -5.04
N ASP A 79 -16.94 -1.93 -5.80
CA ASP A 79 -16.54 -3.25 -5.32
C ASP A 79 -15.03 -3.35 -5.03
N VAL A 80 -14.22 -2.43 -5.57
CA VAL A 80 -12.77 -2.40 -5.33
C VAL A 80 -12.49 -1.75 -3.97
N VAL A 81 -11.89 -2.52 -3.08
CA VAL A 81 -11.64 -2.09 -1.70
C VAL A 81 -10.17 -1.78 -1.40
N MET A 82 -9.26 -2.29 -2.23
CA MET A 82 -7.83 -2.03 -2.13
C MET A 82 -7.15 -2.06 -3.49
N ILE A 83 -6.12 -1.25 -3.66
CA ILE A 83 -5.39 -1.07 -4.92
C ILE A 83 -3.90 -1.03 -4.63
N SER A 84 -3.09 -1.73 -5.42
CA SER A 84 -1.64 -1.54 -5.42
C SER A 84 -1.17 -0.94 -6.73
N ALA A 85 -0.24 0.00 -6.67
CA ALA A 85 0.29 0.65 -7.85
C ALA A 85 1.39 -0.18 -8.54
N ARG A 86 1.56 0.09 -9.83
CA ARG A 86 2.68 -0.44 -10.62
C ARG A 86 4.01 0.04 -10.06
N GLN A 87 4.94 -0.87 -9.86
CA GLN A 87 6.31 -0.55 -9.48
C GLN A 87 7.24 -0.61 -10.70
N LEU A 88 7.78 0.52 -11.08
CA LEU A 88 8.76 0.63 -12.17
C LEU A 88 10.18 0.45 -11.63
N PRO A 89 11.08 -0.20 -12.37
CA PRO A 89 12.49 -0.24 -12.01
C PRO A 89 13.09 1.17 -12.09
N ARG A 90 14.03 1.48 -11.20
CA ARG A 90 14.84 2.70 -11.32
C ARG A 90 15.73 2.64 -12.55
N ARG A 91 16.21 3.78 -13.04
CA ARG A 91 17.09 3.86 -14.21
C ARG A 91 18.38 3.04 -14.06
N GLU A 92 18.91 3.01 -12.85
CA GLU A 92 20.12 2.30 -12.46
C GLU A 92 19.89 0.87 -11.97
N ALA A 93 18.65 0.38 -12.07
CA ALA A 93 18.30 -0.98 -11.67
C ALA A 93 19.09 -2.00 -12.50
N LYS A 94 19.52 -3.08 -11.86
CA LYS A 94 20.16 -4.19 -12.54
C LYS A 94 19.18 -4.89 -13.49
N PRO A 95 19.66 -5.52 -14.58
CA PRO A 95 18.79 -6.18 -15.55
C PRO A 95 17.87 -7.25 -14.95
N ASP A 96 18.36 -8.01 -13.97
CA ASP A 96 17.59 -9.02 -13.25
C ASP A 96 16.46 -8.37 -12.40
N GLU A 97 16.73 -7.28 -11.70
CA GLU A 97 15.73 -6.52 -10.98
C GLU A 97 14.66 -5.95 -11.94
N ALA A 98 15.08 -5.37 -13.05
CA ALA A 98 14.16 -4.81 -14.03
C ALA A 98 13.21 -5.88 -14.59
N LEU A 99 13.73 -7.06 -14.95
CA LEU A 99 12.94 -8.19 -15.42
C LEU A 99 11.95 -8.70 -14.38
N VAL A 100 12.36 -8.80 -13.12
CA VAL A 100 11.46 -9.22 -12.02
C VAL A 100 10.33 -8.21 -11.83
N ARG A 101 10.63 -6.90 -11.91
CA ARG A 101 9.58 -5.87 -11.80
C ARG A 101 8.63 -5.90 -12.99
N GLU A 102 9.12 -6.00 -14.22
CA GLU A 102 8.28 -6.13 -15.41
C GLU A 102 7.37 -7.35 -15.36
N PHE A 103 7.87 -8.48 -14.88
CA PHE A 103 7.10 -9.71 -14.73
C PHE A 103 5.99 -9.60 -13.67
N ASN A 104 6.28 -8.96 -12.53
CA ASN A 104 5.34 -8.86 -11.41
C ASN A 104 4.38 -7.67 -11.55
N TYR A 105 4.77 -6.62 -12.27
CA TYR A 105 4.04 -5.36 -12.39
C TYR A 105 3.80 -5.02 -13.87
N PRO A 106 2.83 -5.69 -14.53
CA PRO A 106 2.51 -5.45 -15.94
C PRO A 106 2.08 -4.01 -16.20
N ALA A 107 2.08 -3.60 -17.48
CA ALA A 107 1.71 -2.24 -17.86
C ALA A 107 0.19 -1.99 -17.78
N GLU A 108 -0.60 -3.03 -17.95
CA GLU A 108 -2.05 -2.94 -17.99
C GLU A 108 -2.64 -3.05 -16.58
N SER A 109 -3.53 -2.12 -16.24
CA SER A 109 -4.31 -2.20 -15.00
C SER A 109 -5.38 -3.29 -15.11
N PHE A 110 -5.68 -3.91 -13.99
CA PHE A 110 -6.70 -4.96 -13.91
C PHE A 110 -7.34 -5.01 -12.52
N VAL A 111 -8.52 -5.62 -12.47
CA VAL A 111 -9.22 -5.91 -11.22
C VAL A 111 -9.29 -7.42 -11.06
N ARG A 112 -9.05 -7.90 -9.86
CA ARG A 112 -9.17 -9.32 -9.48
C ARG A 112 -10.31 -9.50 -8.50
N SER A 113 -10.95 -10.65 -8.64
CA SER A 113 -12.04 -11.11 -7.81
C SER A 113 -11.80 -12.56 -7.36
N LYS A 114 -12.67 -13.10 -6.53
CA LYS A 114 -12.62 -14.50 -6.07
C LYS A 114 -12.66 -15.50 -7.24
N GLU A 115 -13.34 -15.16 -8.31
CA GLU A 115 -13.49 -15.99 -9.52
C GLU A 115 -12.17 -16.18 -10.26
N ASP A 116 -11.19 -15.30 -10.05
CA ASP A 116 -9.86 -15.40 -10.66
C ASP A 116 -8.92 -16.40 -9.94
N ILE A 117 -9.24 -16.79 -8.70
CA ILE A 117 -8.38 -17.66 -7.89
C ILE A 117 -8.07 -19.00 -8.60
N PRO A 118 -9.05 -19.72 -9.20
CA PRO A 118 -8.73 -20.98 -9.86
C PRO A 118 -7.76 -20.85 -11.03
N ARG A 119 -7.78 -19.70 -11.72
CA ARG A 119 -6.93 -19.41 -12.88
C ARG A 119 -5.54 -18.91 -12.47
N LEU A 120 -5.47 -18.03 -11.46
CA LEU A 120 -4.25 -17.34 -11.07
C LEU A 120 -3.47 -18.04 -9.93
N GLY A 121 -4.14 -18.91 -9.15
CA GLY A 121 -3.53 -19.52 -7.98
C GLY A 121 -3.07 -18.48 -6.97
N ILE A 122 -1.87 -18.64 -6.44
CA ILE A 122 -1.28 -17.72 -5.46
C ILE A 122 -1.15 -16.27 -5.99
N LYS A 123 -1.03 -16.08 -7.30
CA LYS A 123 -0.94 -14.75 -7.93
C LYS A 123 -2.23 -13.95 -7.81
N ALA A 124 -3.37 -14.59 -7.53
CA ALA A 124 -4.62 -13.88 -7.24
C ALA A 124 -4.47 -12.95 -6.03
N TYR A 125 -3.64 -13.33 -5.07
CA TYR A 125 -3.40 -12.60 -3.82
C TYR A 125 -2.20 -11.66 -3.87
N PHE A 126 -1.47 -11.62 -5.00
CA PHE A 126 -0.29 -10.76 -5.11
C PHE A 126 -0.68 -9.29 -4.92
N PHE A 127 -0.09 -8.66 -3.94
CA PHE A 127 -0.34 -7.27 -3.57
C PHE A 127 0.95 -6.68 -2.97
N SER A 128 1.08 -5.36 -2.97
CA SER A 128 2.26 -4.73 -2.39
C SER A 128 1.91 -3.37 -1.78
N ASP A 129 2.21 -3.23 -0.50
CA ASP A 129 2.07 -1.99 0.26
C ASP A 129 3.22 -0.99 0.10
N VAL A 130 4.14 -1.27 -0.79
CA VAL A 130 5.13 -0.25 -1.20
C VAL A 130 4.43 1.01 -1.70
N CYS A 131 3.29 0.82 -2.38
CA CYS A 131 2.48 1.87 -2.96
C CYS A 131 1.05 1.34 -3.12
N SER A 132 0.19 1.62 -2.16
CA SER A 132 -1.17 1.04 -2.09
C SER A 132 -2.20 2.03 -1.57
N ALA A 133 -3.46 1.71 -1.77
CA ALA A 133 -4.59 2.45 -1.24
C ALA A 133 -5.72 1.51 -0.79
N TYR A 134 -6.46 1.92 0.21
CA TYR A 134 -7.54 1.15 0.83
C TYR A 134 -8.74 2.02 1.11
N ARG A 135 -9.96 1.50 0.92
CA ARG A 135 -11.14 2.07 1.55
C ARG A 135 -11.04 1.90 3.05
N ARG A 136 -11.23 2.97 3.81
CA ARG A 136 -11.16 2.95 5.28
C ARG A 136 -12.19 2.01 5.89
N ASP A 137 -13.45 2.11 5.46
CA ASP A 137 -14.54 1.28 5.96
C ASP A 137 -14.21 -0.21 5.80
N PHE A 138 -13.78 -0.64 4.63
CA PHE A 138 -13.31 -2.00 4.41
C PHE A 138 -12.14 -2.36 5.34
N PHE A 139 -11.15 -1.47 5.47
CA PHE A 139 -9.96 -1.73 6.28
C PHE A 139 -10.31 -1.93 7.76
N GLU A 140 -11.24 -1.14 8.28
CA GLU A 140 -11.73 -1.23 9.65
C GLU A 140 -12.62 -2.47 9.85
N ASP A 141 -13.54 -2.75 8.95
CA ASP A 141 -14.46 -3.89 9.01
C ASP A 141 -13.72 -5.23 8.98
N ILE A 142 -12.63 -5.33 8.19
CA ILE A 142 -11.83 -6.55 8.11
C ILE A 142 -10.83 -6.69 9.27
N GLY A 143 -10.73 -5.68 10.13
CA GLY A 143 -9.88 -5.64 11.32
C GLY A 143 -8.43 -5.28 11.06
N GLY A 144 -8.14 -4.61 9.93
CA GLY A 144 -6.79 -4.17 9.57
C GLY A 144 -5.85 -5.31 9.19
N PHE A 145 -4.56 -4.99 9.13
CA PHE A 145 -3.50 -5.97 8.90
C PHE A 145 -3.31 -6.91 10.08
N GLU A 146 -2.98 -8.17 9.79
CA GLU A 146 -2.51 -9.11 10.80
C GLU A 146 -1.18 -8.60 11.40
N SER A 147 -1.11 -8.61 12.73
CA SER A 147 0.05 -8.11 13.48
C SER A 147 0.15 -8.83 14.84
N PRO A 148 1.35 -9.25 15.27
CA PRO A 148 2.60 -9.13 14.53
C PRO A 148 2.72 -10.18 13.41
N LEU A 149 3.21 -9.77 12.26
CA LEU A 149 3.52 -10.66 11.14
C LEU A 149 4.87 -10.27 10.53
N LEU A 150 5.73 -11.26 10.26
CA LEU A 150 7.08 -10.98 9.77
C LEU A 150 7.06 -10.36 8.36
N THR A 151 6.18 -10.85 7.49
CA THR A 151 6.07 -10.42 6.09
C THR A 151 4.77 -10.93 5.47
N ASN A 152 4.39 -10.38 4.29
CA ASN A 152 3.20 -10.72 3.50
C ASN A 152 1.85 -10.35 4.17
N GLU A 153 1.84 -9.37 5.04
CA GLU A 153 0.62 -8.78 5.61
C GLU A 153 -0.31 -8.24 4.53
N ASP A 154 0.25 -7.71 3.45
CA ASP A 154 -0.43 -7.20 2.26
C ASP A 154 -1.11 -8.31 1.46
N MET A 155 -0.42 -9.41 1.20
CA MET A 155 -0.99 -10.58 0.50
C MET A 155 -2.07 -11.27 1.35
N LEU A 156 -1.90 -11.32 2.67
CA LEU A 156 -2.92 -11.85 3.57
C LEU A 156 -4.17 -10.97 3.56
N MET A 157 -4.00 -9.65 3.57
CA MET A 157 -5.11 -8.71 3.42
C MET A 157 -5.84 -8.90 2.09
N ALA A 158 -5.12 -9.06 0.98
CA ALA A 158 -5.70 -9.36 -0.32
C ALA A 158 -6.49 -10.68 -0.32
N ALA A 159 -5.98 -11.72 0.35
CA ALA A 159 -6.68 -13.00 0.47
C ALA A 159 -7.97 -12.87 1.29
N ARG A 160 -7.95 -12.08 2.37
CA ARG A 160 -9.15 -11.79 3.18
C ARG A 160 -10.18 -10.99 2.39
N ALA A 161 -9.75 -9.97 1.61
CA ALA A 161 -10.62 -9.18 0.75
C ALA A 161 -11.34 -10.04 -0.29
N LEU A 162 -10.59 -10.85 -1.05
CA LEU A 162 -11.18 -11.78 -2.03
C LEU A 162 -12.08 -12.84 -1.37
N GLY A 163 -11.69 -13.33 -0.18
CA GLY A 163 -12.49 -14.26 0.61
C GLY A 163 -13.83 -13.67 1.05
N ALA A 164 -13.88 -12.39 1.36
CA ALA A 164 -15.08 -11.62 1.68
C ALA A 164 -15.93 -11.26 0.45
N GLY A 165 -15.48 -11.60 -0.77
CA GLY A 165 -16.20 -11.31 -2.02
C GLY A 165 -15.93 -9.92 -2.60
N CYS A 166 -15.00 -9.17 -2.01
CA CYS A 166 -14.56 -7.88 -2.52
C CYS A 166 -13.62 -8.06 -3.73
N LYS A 167 -13.37 -6.96 -4.45
CA LYS A 167 -12.41 -6.91 -5.56
C LYS A 167 -11.16 -6.12 -5.15
N ILE A 168 -10.04 -6.48 -5.75
CA ILE A 168 -8.76 -5.80 -5.57
C ILE A 168 -8.24 -5.28 -6.91
N GLY A 169 -7.73 -4.05 -6.92
CA GLY A 169 -7.24 -3.35 -8.10
C GLY A 169 -5.71 -3.36 -8.22
N TYR A 170 -5.26 -3.13 -9.45
CA TYR A 170 -3.87 -2.89 -9.81
C TYR A 170 -3.80 -1.85 -10.93
#